data_4ae74a58ee393ee1b679bea6edb5a074
#
_entry.id   4ae74a58ee393ee1b679bea6edb5a074
#
_cell.length_a   1.000
_cell.length_b   1.000
_cell.length_c   1.000
_cell.angle_alpha   90.00
_cell.angle_beta   90.00
_cell.angle_gamma   90.00
#
_symmetry.space_group_name_H-M   'P 1'
#
loop_
_entity.id
_entity.type
_entity.pdbx_description
1 polymer ?
#
loop_
_entity_poly.entity_id
_entity_poly.type
_entity_poly.pdbx_seq_one_letter_code
_entity_poly.pdbx_strand_id
1 'polypeptide(L)'
;IVLDLEWSQPVCREKMRIAGTRVLQVEIIQIGAVAVTDGIVSEDFFSEYVRPRYYTELKGRIKKLTGITKNDLKNAHDLTVVLKSFRKWLEQFGKDVIIVTWGPDDIPTLVKQCEFYERDTGWLPEWFNLQPLMTRQYGIDRAQITLQSAVEITGVQQELDYHSAIND
;
A
#
# COMPACT_ATOMS: atom_id res chain seq x y z
N ILE A 1 -4.15 -11.62 4.16
CA ILE A 1 -4.10 -10.69 3.04
C ILE A 1 -2.74 -10.04 3.00
N VAL A 2 -2.01 -10.15 1.88
CA VAL A 2 -0.81 -9.35 1.62
C VAL A 2 -1.26 -8.05 0.96
N LEU A 3 -0.79 -6.91 1.47
CA LEU A 3 -1.20 -5.57 1.03
C LEU A 3 0.03 -4.71 0.77
N ASP A 4 -0.01 -3.97 -0.31
CA ASP A 4 0.92 -2.91 -0.65
C ASP A 4 0.19 -1.65 -1.12
N LEU A 5 0.79 -0.48 -0.90
CA LEU A 5 0.24 0.81 -1.29
C LEU A 5 1.26 1.62 -2.09
N GLU A 6 0.77 2.26 -3.15
CA GLU A 6 1.55 3.30 -3.81
C GLU A 6 0.99 4.69 -3.46
N TRP A 7 1.88 5.67 -3.30
CA TRP A 7 1.46 7.04 -2.95
C TRP A 7 2.23 8.14 -3.67
N SER A 8 1.55 9.25 -3.88
CA SER A 8 2.12 10.50 -4.34
C SER A 8 2.54 11.38 -3.16
N GLN A 9 3.44 12.32 -3.42
CA GLN A 9 3.97 13.25 -2.42
C GLN A 9 3.86 14.69 -2.91
N PRO A 10 3.73 15.69 -2.02
CA PRO A 10 3.77 17.09 -2.41
C PRO A 10 5.10 17.40 -3.10
N VAL A 11 5.06 18.31 -4.06
CA VAL A 11 6.26 18.72 -4.84
C VAL A 11 7.35 19.28 -3.93
N CYS A 12 6.95 20.02 -2.90
CA CYS A 12 7.82 20.54 -1.86
C CYS A 12 7.08 20.53 -0.51
N ARG A 13 7.83 20.67 0.59
CA ARG A 13 7.28 20.60 1.96
C ARG A 13 6.25 21.69 2.24
N GLU A 14 6.42 22.88 1.68
CA GLU A 14 5.53 24.03 1.84
C GLU A 14 4.14 23.80 1.20
N LYS A 15 4.04 22.82 0.29
CA LYS A 15 2.77 22.42 -0.35
C LYS A 15 2.03 21.32 0.40
N MET A 16 2.51 20.89 1.56
CA MET A 16 1.77 19.92 2.38
C MET A 16 0.42 20.51 2.81
N ARG A 17 -0.62 19.69 2.75
CA ARG A 17 -1.97 20.10 3.19
C ARG A 17 -2.13 19.89 4.69
N ILE A 18 -2.72 20.91 5.33
CA ILE A 18 -2.98 20.92 6.77
C ILE A 18 -4.47 21.19 6.97
N ALA A 19 -5.09 20.41 7.84
CA ALA A 19 -6.46 20.58 8.29
C ALA A 19 -6.50 20.50 9.82
N GLY A 20 -6.53 21.69 10.47
CA GLY A 20 -6.33 21.77 11.92
C GLY A 20 -4.93 21.26 12.32
N THR A 21 -4.87 20.24 13.16
CA THR A 21 -3.62 19.58 13.57
C THR A 21 -3.18 18.43 12.65
N ARG A 22 -4.03 18.05 11.66
CA ARG A 22 -3.77 16.93 10.75
C ARG A 22 -2.97 17.39 9.54
N VAL A 23 -1.93 16.64 9.21
CA VAL A 23 -1.04 16.93 8.08
C VAL A 23 -1.12 15.78 7.08
N LEU A 24 -1.49 16.09 5.84
CA LEU A 24 -1.44 15.13 4.74
C LEU A 24 -0.02 15.10 4.18
N GLN A 25 0.74 14.09 4.53
CA GLN A 25 2.12 13.92 4.08
C GLN A 25 2.21 13.35 2.68
N VAL A 26 1.35 12.40 2.37
CA VAL A 26 1.25 11.70 1.08
C VAL A 26 -0.21 11.45 0.74
N GLU A 27 -0.52 11.14 -0.51
CA GLU A 27 -1.82 10.63 -0.92
C GLU A 27 -1.64 9.27 -1.62
N ILE A 28 -2.40 8.27 -1.18
CA ILE A 28 -2.45 6.95 -1.80
C ILE A 28 -2.97 7.11 -3.22
N ILE A 29 -2.30 6.45 -4.16
CA ILE A 29 -2.63 6.44 -5.58
C ILE A 29 -2.93 5.04 -6.12
N GLN A 30 -2.58 3.99 -5.36
CA GLN A 30 -2.99 2.62 -5.66
C GLN A 30 -3.09 1.83 -4.36
N ILE A 31 -4.06 0.92 -4.28
CA ILE A 31 -4.18 -0.13 -3.27
C ILE A 31 -4.10 -1.45 -4.01
N GLY A 32 -3.12 -2.28 -3.68
CA GLY A 32 -2.98 -3.65 -4.14
C GLY A 32 -3.08 -4.63 -2.99
N ALA A 33 -3.82 -5.71 -3.15
CA ALA A 33 -3.90 -6.75 -2.13
C ALA A 33 -4.24 -8.11 -2.74
N VAL A 34 -3.67 -9.16 -2.17
CA VAL A 34 -3.93 -10.55 -2.57
C VAL A 34 -4.21 -11.40 -1.32
N ALA A 35 -5.12 -12.34 -1.45
CA ALA A 35 -5.39 -13.28 -0.38
C ALA A 35 -4.41 -14.47 -0.44
N VAL A 36 -3.96 -14.91 0.75
CA VAL A 36 -3.18 -16.13 0.91
C VAL A 36 -3.88 -16.99 1.97
N THR A 37 -4.21 -18.22 1.63
CA THR A 37 -4.85 -19.18 2.53
C THR A 37 -4.06 -20.49 2.51
N ASP A 38 -3.60 -20.95 3.66
CA ASP A 38 -2.79 -22.18 3.79
C ASP A 38 -1.54 -22.19 2.89
N GLY A 39 -0.92 -21.01 2.68
CA GLY A 39 0.25 -20.86 1.83
C GLY A 39 -0.06 -20.78 0.33
N ILE A 40 -1.33 -20.81 -0.07
CA ILE A 40 -1.76 -20.72 -1.46
C ILE A 40 -2.21 -19.29 -1.75
N VAL A 41 -1.59 -18.69 -2.76
CA VAL A 41 -1.96 -17.37 -3.28
C VAL A 41 -3.24 -17.49 -4.07
N SER A 42 -4.23 -16.65 -3.77
CA SER A 42 -5.50 -16.59 -4.50
C SER A 42 -5.32 -15.96 -5.88
N GLU A 43 -6.09 -16.43 -6.86
CA GLU A 43 -6.25 -15.72 -8.14
C GLU A 43 -7.11 -14.46 -8.00
N ASP A 44 -7.92 -14.38 -6.93
CA ASP A 44 -8.71 -13.19 -6.62
C ASP A 44 -7.83 -12.17 -5.88
N PHE A 45 -7.66 -11.01 -6.48
CA PHE A 45 -6.88 -9.92 -5.94
C PHE A 45 -7.63 -8.59 -6.04
N PHE A 46 -7.26 -7.66 -5.19
CA PHE A 46 -7.73 -6.28 -5.25
C PHE A 46 -6.63 -5.39 -5.84
N SER A 47 -6.95 -4.62 -6.87
CA SER A 47 -6.03 -3.63 -7.43
C SER A 47 -6.81 -2.46 -7.99
N GLU A 48 -6.84 -1.35 -7.26
CA GLU A 48 -7.53 -0.14 -7.71
C GLU A 48 -6.64 1.09 -7.59
N TYR A 49 -6.65 1.93 -8.62
CA TYR A 49 -6.07 3.25 -8.56
C TYR A 49 -6.95 4.19 -7.75
N VAL A 50 -6.30 5.12 -7.04
CA VAL A 50 -6.96 6.15 -6.24
C VAL A 50 -6.64 7.51 -6.81
N ARG A 51 -7.66 8.29 -7.13
CA ARG A 51 -7.48 9.67 -7.61
C ARG A 51 -7.07 10.58 -6.45
N PRO A 52 -5.83 11.11 -6.45
CA PRO A 52 -5.40 12.05 -5.43
C PRO A 52 -6.16 13.38 -5.55
N ARG A 53 -6.48 13.99 -4.43
CA ARG A 53 -7.20 15.27 -4.38
C ARG A 53 -6.27 16.48 -4.43
N TYR A 54 -5.09 16.36 -3.82
CA TYR A 54 -4.16 17.48 -3.66
C TYR A 54 -2.83 17.26 -4.38
N TYR A 55 -2.28 16.06 -4.32
CA TYR A 55 -0.95 15.75 -4.89
C TYR A 55 -1.08 15.11 -6.26
N THR A 56 -1.75 15.83 -7.17
CA THR A 56 -2.07 15.36 -8.53
C THR A 56 -0.86 15.35 -9.48
N GLU A 57 0.24 15.99 -9.08
CA GLU A 57 1.47 15.97 -9.83
C GLU A 57 2.36 14.82 -9.38
N LEU A 58 2.46 13.78 -10.21
CA LEU A 58 3.37 12.68 -9.96
C LEU A 58 4.82 13.11 -10.18
N LYS A 59 5.65 13.00 -9.14
CA LYS A 59 7.11 13.19 -9.28
C LYS A 59 7.66 12.16 -10.25
N GLY A 60 8.66 12.55 -11.04
CA GLY A 60 9.28 11.67 -12.03
C GLY A 60 9.78 10.34 -11.45
N ARG A 61 10.25 10.34 -10.19
CA ARG A 61 10.66 9.12 -9.48
C ARG A 61 9.47 8.19 -9.27
N ILE A 62 8.33 8.67 -8.77
CA ILE A 62 7.13 7.86 -8.52
C ILE A 62 6.64 7.25 -9.83
N LYS A 63 6.50 8.08 -10.87
CA LYS A 63 6.11 7.60 -12.21
C LYS A 63 7.06 6.53 -12.76
N LYS A 64 8.36 6.68 -12.55
CA LYS A 64 9.36 5.70 -13.01
C LYS A 64 9.29 4.39 -12.23
N LEU A 65 9.04 4.46 -10.92
CA LEU A 65 8.97 3.29 -10.05
C LEU A 65 7.67 2.51 -10.27
N THR A 66 6.52 3.19 -10.21
CA THR A 66 5.20 2.54 -10.21
C THR A 66 4.62 2.32 -11.62
N GLY A 67 5.14 2.99 -12.62
CA GLY A 67 4.53 3.03 -13.96
C GLY A 67 3.21 3.82 -14.04
N ILE A 68 2.65 4.23 -12.91
CA ILE A 68 1.36 4.93 -12.84
C ILE A 68 1.42 6.27 -13.57
N THR A 69 0.43 6.53 -14.42
CA THR A 69 0.34 7.76 -15.20
C THR A 69 -0.72 8.73 -14.65
N LYS A 70 -0.63 9.99 -15.07
CA LYS A 70 -1.69 10.97 -14.75
C LYS A 70 -3.06 10.56 -15.33
N ASN A 71 -3.06 9.85 -16.46
CA ASN A 71 -4.29 9.41 -17.09
C ASN A 71 -4.99 8.32 -16.27
N ASP A 72 -4.23 7.39 -15.70
CA ASP A 72 -4.75 6.35 -14.82
C ASP A 72 -5.43 6.99 -13.61
N LEU A 73 -4.76 7.94 -12.95
CA LEU A 73 -5.28 8.62 -11.78
C LEU A 73 -6.46 9.56 -12.07
N LYS A 74 -6.49 10.19 -13.25
CA LYS A 74 -7.60 11.07 -13.64
C LYS A 74 -8.93 10.30 -13.73
N ASN A 75 -8.87 9.07 -14.21
CA ASN A 75 -10.03 8.22 -14.42
C ASN A 75 -10.36 7.33 -13.20
N ALA A 76 -9.49 7.31 -12.19
CA ALA A 76 -9.67 6.55 -10.96
C ALA A 76 -10.77 7.15 -10.06
N HIS A 77 -11.31 6.31 -9.19
CA HIS A 77 -12.22 6.73 -8.13
C HIS A 77 -11.47 7.48 -7.02
N ASP A 78 -12.19 8.28 -6.24
CA ASP A 78 -11.63 8.86 -5.03
C ASP A 78 -11.42 7.82 -3.92
N LEU A 79 -10.60 8.16 -2.92
CA LEU A 79 -10.26 7.27 -1.82
C LEU A 79 -11.51 6.69 -1.12
N THR A 80 -12.58 7.46 -0.96
CA THR A 80 -13.78 7.01 -0.26
C THR A 80 -14.47 5.86 -0.98
N VAL A 81 -14.52 5.92 -2.31
CA VAL A 81 -15.11 4.87 -3.14
C VAL A 81 -14.22 3.63 -3.11
N VAL A 82 -12.90 3.80 -3.32
CA VAL A 82 -11.93 2.70 -3.31
C VAL A 82 -11.90 1.99 -1.96
N LEU A 83 -11.95 2.73 -0.83
CA LEU A 83 -12.02 2.11 0.51
C LEU A 83 -13.28 1.28 0.72
N LYS A 84 -14.42 1.70 0.17
CA LYS A 84 -15.66 0.91 0.23
C LYS A 84 -15.53 -0.39 -0.57
N SER A 85 -14.94 -0.32 -1.77
CA SER A 85 -14.63 -1.50 -2.60
C SER A 85 -13.68 -2.43 -1.87
N PHE A 86 -12.59 -1.89 -1.31
CA PHE A 86 -11.58 -2.66 -0.59
C PHE A 86 -12.16 -3.34 0.64
N ARG A 87 -12.92 -2.63 1.46
CA ARG A 87 -13.63 -3.20 2.61
C ARG A 87 -14.55 -4.35 2.19
N LYS A 88 -15.37 -4.14 1.14
CA LYS A 88 -16.27 -5.19 0.61
C LYS A 88 -15.49 -6.41 0.13
N TRP A 89 -14.33 -6.20 -0.50
CA TRP A 89 -13.45 -7.29 -0.93
C TRP A 89 -12.86 -8.03 0.28
N LEU A 90 -12.43 -7.34 1.33
CA LEU A 90 -11.95 -7.98 2.57
C LEU A 90 -13.03 -8.80 3.27
N GLU A 91 -14.28 -8.32 3.31
CA GLU A 91 -15.41 -8.98 4.00
C GLU A 91 -15.70 -10.39 3.47
N GLN A 92 -15.33 -10.72 2.22
CA GLN A 92 -15.54 -12.06 1.66
C GLN A 92 -14.62 -13.13 2.26
N PHE A 93 -13.51 -12.75 2.90
CA PHE A 93 -12.57 -13.68 3.54
C PHE A 93 -12.89 -13.96 5.03
N GLY A 94 -13.96 -13.38 5.55
CA GLY A 94 -14.41 -13.60 6.93
C GLY A 94 -13.79 -12.63 7.94
N LYS A 95 -13.85 -13.00 9.22
CA LYS A 95 -13.44 -12.13 10.33
C LYS A 95 -12.01 -12.37 10.82
N ASP A 96 -11.47 -13.55 10.53
CA ASP A 96 -10.14 -13.97 11.02
C ASP A 96 -9.03 -13.59 10.01
N VAL A 97 -9.22 -12.47 9.34
CA VAL A 97 -8.26 -11.93 8.37
C VAL A 97 -7.19 -11.11 9.08
N ILE A 98 -5.94 -11.33 8.70
CA ILE A 98 -4.80 -10.50 9.08
C ILE A 98 -4.22 -9.85 7.82
N ILE A 99 -3.93 -8.56 7.86
CA ILE A 99 -3.21 -7.86 6.79
C ILE A 99 -1.70 -8.02 7.05
N VAL A 100 -0.97 -8.40 6.04
CA VAL A 100 0.50 -8.48 6.06
C VAL A 100 1.06 -7.47 5.07
N THR A 101 2.04 -6.67 5.51
CA THR A 101 2.73 -5.69 4.67
C THR A 101 4.23 -5.97 4.66
N TRP A 102 4.92 -5.51 3.61
CA TRP A 102 6.37 -5.43 3.60
C TRP A 102 6.82 -4.05 4.06
N GLY A 103 7.17 -3.94 5.32
CA GLY A 103 7.54 -2.67 5.92
C GLY A 103 6.44 -2.06 6.80
N PRO A 104 6.79 -0.99 7.54
CA PRO A 104 5.93 -0.43 8.57
C PRO A 104 4.99 0.68 8.05
N ASP A 105 5.06 1.08 6.78
CA ASP A 105 4.52 2.37 6.36
C ASP A 105 3.10 2.30 5.78
N ASP A 106 2.68 1.17 5.19
CA ASP A 106 1.42 1.06 4.44
C ASP A 106 0.19 1.34 5.31
N ILE A 107 -0.04 0.55 6.36
CA ILE A 107 -1.22 0.73 7.20
C ILE A 107 -1.21 2.07 7.94
N PRO A 108 -0.10 2.53 8.56
CA PRO A 108 -0.05 3.87 9.13
C PRO A 108 -0.32 4.99 8.11
N THR A 109 0.11 4.85 6.87
CA THR A 109 -0.17 5.81 5.79
C THR A 109 -1.67 5.84 5.46
N LEU A 110 -2.29 4.66 5.32
CA LEU A 110 -3.72 4.53 5.10
C LEU A 110 -4.53 5.17 6.23
N VAL A 111 -4.19 4.84 7.48
CA VAL A 111 -4.87 5.38 8.67
C VAL A 111 -4.74 6.90 8.73
N LYS A 112 -3.53 7.45 8.59
CA LYS A 112 -3.30 8.92 8.60
C LYS A 112 -4.06 9.64 7.49
N GLN A 113 -4.13 9.06 6.31
CA GLN A 113 -4.92 9.65 5.23
C GLN A 113 -6.42 9.59 5.51
N CYS A 114 -6.91 8.47 6.07
CA CYS A 114 -8.30 8.35 6.51
C CYS A 114 -8.63 9.39 7.61
N GLU A 115 -7.77 9.54 8.61
CA GLU A 115 -7.91 10.56 9.66
C GLU A 115 -7.94 11.98 9.07
N PHE A 116 -7.09 12.28 8.08
CA PHE A 116 -7.09 13.57 7.41
C PHE A 116 -8.44 13.86 6.72
N TYR A 117 -9.04 12.85 6.11
CA TYR A 117 -10.34 12.95 5.43
C TYR A 117 -11.54 12.63 6.34
N GLU A 118 -11.34 12.46 7.65
CA GLU A 118 -12.40 12.10 8.61
C GLU A 118 -13.15 10.82 8.23
N ARG A 119 -12.37 9.79 7.86
CA ARG A 119 -12.89 8.47 7.52
C ARG A 119 -12.61 7.47 8.63
N ASP A 120 -13.61 6.65 8.92
CA ASP A 120 -13.47 5.55 9.87
C ASP A 120 -12.51 4.46 9.36
N THR A 121 -11.67 3.96 10.24
CA THR A 121 -10.73 2.86 10.01
C THR A 121 -10.95 1.67 10.95
N GLY A 122 -11.95 1.73 11.82
CA GLY A 122 -12.27 0.67 12.78
C GLY A 122 -12.68 -0.68 12.14
N TRP A 123 -12.85 -0.70 10.82
CA TRP A 123 -13.13 -1.92 10.05
C TRP A 123 -11.86 -2.62 9.54
N LEU A 124 -10.68 -1.97 9.62
CA LEU A 124 -9.42 -2.60 9.19
C LEU A 124 -9.10 -3.78 10.13
N PRO A 125 -8.71 -4.94 9.57
CA PRO A 125 -8.22 -6.05 10.36
C PRO A 125 -6.93 -5.71 11.11
N GLU A 126 -6.53 -6.60 12.03
CA GLU A 126 -5.17 -6.58 12.56
C GLU A 126 -4.15 -6.67 11.42
N TRP A 127 -2.97 -6.08 11.62
CA TRP A 127 -1.94 -6.08 10.61
C TRP A 127 -0.56 -6.42 11.18
N PHE A 128 0.29 -6.96 10.31
CA PHE A 128 1.62 -7.42 10.67
C PHE A 128 2.65 -6.97 9.61
N ASN A 129 3.77 -6.39 10.08
CA ASN A 129 4.92 -6.09 9.24
C ASN A 129 5.82 -7.32 9.13
N LEU A 130 5.95 -7.91 7.95
CA LEU A 130 6.74 -9.12 7.71
C LEU A 130 8.25 -8.88 7.73
N GLN A 131 8.69 -7.68 7.38
CA GLN A 131 10.11 -7.34 7.18
C GLN A 131 11.02 -7.64 8.40
N PRO A 132 10.67 -7.31 9.66
CA PRO A 132 11.48 -7.64 10.82
C PRO A 132 11.61 -9.15 11.05
N LEU A 133 10.53 -9.91 10.80
CA LEU A 133 10.55 -11.36 10.94
C LEU A 133 11.53 -11.99 9.95
N MET A 134 11.47 -11.60 8.69
CA MET A 134 12.36 -12.06 7.64
C MET A 134 13.81 -11.68 7.93
N THR A 135 14.07 -10.44 8.34
CA THR A 135 15.41 -9.96 8.74
C THR A 135 16.01 -10.86 9.84
N ARG A 136 15.19 -11.17 10.85
CA ARG A 136 15.60 -12.02 11.98
C ARG A 136 15.85 -13.48 11.56
N GLN A 137 14.98 -14.04 10.74
CA GLN A 137 15.07 -15.43 10.30
C GLN A 137 16.33 -15.72 9.49
N TYR A 138 16.75 -14.77 8.67
CA TYR A 138 17.95 -14.92 7.83
C TYR A 138 19.22 -14.36 8.48
N GLY A 139 19.17 -13.99 9.78
CA GLY A 139 20.35 -13.55 10.55
C GLY A 139 21.01 -12.29 9.97
N ILE A 140 20.22 -11.43 9.33
CA ILE A 140 20.73 -10.22 8.70
C ILE A 140 20.94 -9.16 9.78
N ASP A 141 22.19 -8.80 10.01
CA ASP A 141 22.58 -7.78 11.01
C ASP A 141 22.35 -6.35 10.49
N ARG A 142 21.16 -6.11 9.92
CA ARG A 142 20.69 -4.79 9.45
C ARG A 142 19.29 -4.55 9.97
N ALA A 143 18.97 -3.28 10.20
CA ALA A 143 17.67 -2.90 10.75
C ALA A 143 16.48 -3.34 9.86
N GLN A 144 16.68 -3.38 8.54
CA GLN A 144 15.63 -3.76 7.59
C GLN A 144 16.27 -4.25 6.27
N ILE A 145 15.72 -5.32 5.70
CA ILE A 145 16.04 -5.77 4.33
C ILE A 145 14.99 -5.24 3.36
N THR A 146 15.40 -4.93 2.14
CA THR A 146 14.44 -4.58 1.08
C THR A 146 13.68 -5.82 0.62
N LEU A 147 12.50 -5.64 0.03
CA LEU A 147 11.73 -6.74 -0.59
C LEU A 147 12.60 -7.46 -1.63
N GLN A 148 13.27 -6.72 -2.50
CA GLN A 148 14.18 -7.28 -3.49
C GLN A 148 15.26 -8.17 -2.86
N SER A 149 15.92 -7.71 -1.79
CA SER A 149 16.93 -8.53 -1.10
C SER A 149 16.33 -9.78 -0.46
N ALA A 150 15.10 -9.71 0.05
CA ALA A 150 14.41 -10.86 0.61
C ALA A 150 14.09 -11.91 -0.46
N VAL A 151 13.59 -11.48 -1.61
CA VAL A 151 13.32 -12.33 -2.78
C VAL A 151 14.61 -13.01 -3.26
N GLU A 152 15.71 -12.27 -3.39
CA GLU A 152 17.03 -12.82 -3.76
C GLU A 152 17.52 -13.88 -2.77
N ILE A 153 17.39 -13.63 -1.45
CA ILE A 153 17.83 -14.56 -0.40
C ILE A 153 16.97 -15.82 -0.36
N THR A 154 15.67 -15.69 -0.58
CA THR A 154 14.75 -16.84 -0.57
C THR A 154 14.79 -17.66 -1.84
N GLY A 155 15.43 -17.16 -2.90
CA GLY A 155 15.49 -17.83 -4.20
C GLY A 155 14.14 -17.89 -4.95
N VAL A 156 13.17 -17.10 -4.52
CA VAL A 156 11.88 -16.97 -5.22
C VAL A 156 12.15 -16.33 -6.57
N GLN A 157 11.70 -16.97 -7.65
CA GLN A 157 11.77 -16.37 -8.98
C GLN A 157 10.68 -15.30 -9.10
N GLN A 158 11.11 -14.08 -9.38
CA GLN A 158 10.19 -12.99 -9.64
C GLN A 158 9.95 -12.89 -11.14
N GLU A 159 8.69 -13.03 -11.52
CA GLU A 159 8.27 -12.95 -12.93
C GLU A 159 7.76 -11.56 -13.32
N LEU A 160 7.55 -10.67 -12.33
CA LEU A 160 6.92 -9.37 -12.50
C LEU A 160 7.82 -8.23 -12.01
N ASP A 161 7.62 -7.03 -12.56
CA ASP A 161 8.35 -5.84 -12.15
C ASP A 161 7.95 -5.37 -10.75
N TYR A 162 8.91 -4.95 -9.93
CA TYR A 162 8.69 -4.29 -8.64
C TYR A 162 7.97 -2.93 -8.80
N HIS A 163 7.46 -2.41 -7.70
CA HIS A 163 6.80 -1.11 -7.59
C HIS A 163 5.46 -1.01 -8.32
N SER A 164 4.70 -2.09 -8.26
CA SER A 164 3.27 -2.08 -8.50
C SER A 164 2.61 -2.73 -7.31
N ALA A 165 1.65 -2.06 -6.68
CA ALA A 165 1.02 -2.54 -5.45
C ALA A 165 0.40 -3.95 -5.53
N ILE A 166 0.34 -4.56 -6.69
CA ILE A 166 -0.11 -5.94 -6.88
C ILE A 166 1.06 -6.91 -7.15
N ASN A 167 2.23 -6.41 -7.55
CA ASN A 167 3.39 -7.23 -7.87
C ASN A 167 4.36 -7.36 -6.70
N ASP A 168 4.36 -6.40 -5.78
CA ASP A 168 5.17 -6.36 -4.57
C ASP A 168 4.50 -7.14 -3.43
#